data_ad94762ea39309bdddae0277427f1efa
#
_entry.id   ad94762ea39309bdddae0277427f1efa
#
_cell.length_a   1.000
_cell.length_b   1.000
_cell.length_c   1.000
_cell.angle_alpha   90.00
_cell.angle_beta   90.00
_cell.angle_gamma   90.00
#
_symmetry.space_group_name_H-M   'P 1'
#
loop_
_entity.id
_entity.type
_entity.pdbx_description
1 polymer ?
#
loop_
_entity_poly.entity_id
_entity_poly.type
_entity_poly.pdbx_seq_one_letter_code
_entity_poly.pdbx_strand_id
1 'polypeptide(L)'
;MEARTHLDADPRVCGRPLDLAEGRAQVALDTIDSMVVDAQGLVHGGFVFGLADYAAMLAVNDPNVVLGAAATRFLKPVRRGDRVIATAEVVGAKGKKREVQVAALV
;
A
#
# COMPACT_ATOMS: atom_id res chain seq x y z
N MET A 1 -9.25 0.90 -15.49
CA MET A 1 -10.12 0.32 -14.43
C MET A 1 -10.26 1.30 -13.30
N GLU A 2 -11.43 1.45 -12.75
CA GLU A 2 -11.70 2.38 -11.67
C GLU A 2 -11.66 1.69 -10.31
N ALA A 3 -11.22 2.44 -9.28
CA ALA A 3 -11.27 1.97 -7.90
C ALA A 3 -12.72 1.85 -7.43
N ARG A 4 -13.04 0.74 -6.76
CA ARG A 4 -14.36 0.43 -6.22
C ARG A 4 -14.35 0.33 -4.69
N THR A 5 -13.20 0.56 -4.07
CA THR A 5 -13.00 0.48 -2.63
C THR A 5 -12.05 1.56 -2.18
N HIS A 6 -12.07 1.87 -0.89
CA HIS A 6 -11.16 2.83 -0.24
C HIS A 6 -11.17 4.20 -0.91
N LEU A 7 -12.36 4.64 -1.34
CA LEU A 7 -12.51 5.86 -2.15
C LEU A 7 -12.17 7.14 -1.40
N ASP A 8 -12.21 7.11 -0.07
CA ASP A 8 -11.93 8.26 0.78
C ASP A 8 -10.53 8.22 1.40
N ALA A 9 -9.66 7.32 0.93
CA ALA A 9 -8.29 7.25 1.42
C ALA A 9 -7.55 8.55 1.11
N ASP A 10 -6.87 9.10 2.12
CA ASP A 10 -6.10 10.34 1.95
C ASP A 10 -4.80 10.05 1.21
N PRO A 11 -4.60 10.60 -0.01
CA PRO A 11 -3.42 10.30 -0.80
C PRO A 11 -2.11 10.79 -0.17
N ARG A 12 -2.17 11.73 0.77
CA ARG A 12 -0.97 12.23 1.46
C ARG A 12 -0.37 11.18 2.40
N VAL A 13 -1.19 10.28 2.93
CA VAL A 13 -0.75 9.27 3.90
C VAL A 13 -0.93 7.84 3.42
N CYS A 14 -1.84 7.59 2.48
CA CYS A 14 -2.09 6.26 1.92
C CYS A 14 -1.42 6.05 0.57
N GLY A 15 -1.03 7.12 -0.11
CA GLY A 15 -0.52 7.07 -1.46
C GLY A 15 -1.59 7.34 -2.51
N ARG A 16 -1.15 7.50 -3.76
CA ARG A 16 -2.06 7.69 -4.89
C ARG A 16 -1.89 6.55 -5.91
N PRO A 17 -2.98 6.04 -6.45
CA PRO A 17 -2.91 4.99 -7.47
C PRO A 17 -2.19 5.50 -8.73
N LEU A 18 -1.26 4.69 -9.25
CA LEU A 18 -0.58 4.93 -10.52
C LEU A 18 -1.18 4.08 -11.62
N ASP A 19 -1.53 2.84 -11.29
CA ASP A 19 -2.08 1.88 -12.24
C ASP A 19 -3.01 0.93 -11.51
N LEU A 20 -4.09 0.55 -12.16
CA LEU A 20 -5.09 -0.34 -11.61
C LEU A 20 -5.61 -1.25 -12.71
N ALA A 21 -5.46 -2.55 -12.49
CA ALA A 21 -5.94 -3.59 -13.40
C ALA A 21 -6.61 -4.69 -12.57
N GLU A 22 -7.27 -5.62 -13.23
CA GLU A 22 -7.88 -6.74 -12.52
C GLU A 22 -6.82 -7.55 -11.79
N GLY A 23 -6.96 -7.64 -10.47
CA GLY A 23 -6.03 -8.39 -9.61
C GLY A 23 -4.68 -7.73 -9.40
N ARG A 24 -4.52 -6.47 -9.79
CA ARG A 24 -3.25 -5.77 -9.67
C ARG A 24 -3.43 -4.28 -9.43
N ALA A 25 -2.57 -3.72 -8.58
CA ALA A 25 -2.53 -2.29 -8.35
C ALA A 25 -1.10 -1.82 -8.10
N GLN A 26 -0.83 -0.59 -8.51
CA GLN A 26 0.43 0.10 -8.22
C GLN A 26 0.09 1.45 -7.62
N VAL A 27 0.69 1.75 -6.47
CA VAL A 27 0.40 2.96 -5.69
C VAL A 27 1.70 3.62 -5.26
N ALA A 28 1.79 4.94 -5.38
CA ALA A 28 2.97 5.70 -4.96
C ALA A 28 2.66 6.52 -3.71
N LEU A 29 3.61 6.51 -2.77
CA LEU A 29 3.60 7.37 -1.59
C LEU A 29 4.82 8.29 -1.61
N ASP A 30 4.60 9.58 -1.63
CA ASP A 30 5.67 10.56 -1.41
C ASP A 30 5.76 10.81 0.09
N THR A 31 6.91 10.48 0.70
CA THR A 31 7.07 10.66 2.14
C THR A 31 7.17 12.14 2.50
N ILE A 32 6.56 12.51 3.62
CA ILE A 32 6.50 13.88 4.12
C ILE A 32 7.02 13.97 5.54
N ASP A 33 7.33 15.17 6.01
CA ASP A 33 7.96 15.39 7.31
C ASP A 33 7.15 14.83 8.47
N SER A 34 5.82 14.86 8.41
CA SER A 34 4.97 14.33 9.47
C SER A 34 5.07 12.81 9.65
N MET A 35 5.68 12.10 8.71
CA MET A 35 5.90 10.64 8.78
C MET A 35 7.20 10.27 9.47
N VAL A 36 8.07 11.27 9.74
CA VAL A 36 9.42 11.05 10.28
C VAL A 36 9.36 10.90 11.80
N VAL A 37 10.08 9.92 12.33
CA VAL A 37 10.03 9.58 13.75
C VAL A 37 11.31 9.93 14.53
N ASP A 38 12.38 10.36 13.86
CA ASP A 38 13.64 10.68 14.51
C ASP A 38 14.40 11.81 13.81
N ALA A 39 15.54 12.18 14.39
CA ALA A 39 16.37 13.25 13.87
C ALA A 39 17.12 12.87 12.58
N GLN A 40 17.15 11.59 12.23
CA GLN A 40 17.85 11.09 11.04
C GLN A 40 16.96 10.98 9.82
N GLY A 41 15.68 11.34 9.94
CA GLY A 41 14.75 11.32 8.85
C GLY A 41 14.12 9.96 8.57
N LEU A 42 14.12 9.05 9.56
CA LEU A 42 13.50 7.74 9.41
C LEU A 42 11.97 7.88 9.33
N VAL A 43 11.39 7.32 8.28
CA VAL A 43 9.93 7.26 8.12
C VAL A 43 9.37 6.11 8.95
N HIS A 44 8.28 6.35 9.68
CA HIS A 44 7.61 5.31 10.45
C HIS A 44 7.11 4.20 9.52
N GLY A 45 7.43 2.94 9.88
CA GLY A 45 7.04 1.77 9.08
C GLY A 45 5.54 1.62 8.88
N GLY A 46 4.74 2.20 9.77
CA GLY A 46 3.27 2.20 9.64
C GLY A 46 2.77 2.88 8.38
N PHE A 47 3.47 3.90 7.87
CA PHE A 47 3.08 4.55 6.61
C PHE A 47 3.39 3.66 5.41
N VAL A 48 4.51 2.94 5.44
CA VAL A 48 4.84 1.98 4.38
C VAL A 48 3.87 0.80 4.40
N PHE A 49 3.52 0.31 5.58
CA PHE A 49 2.50 -0.73 5.72
C PHE A 49 1.14 -0.25 5.23
N GLY A 50 0.74 0.98 5.58
CA GLY A 50 -0.52 1.57 5.13
C GLY A 50 -0.59 1.68 3.61
N LEU A 51 0.52 2.07 2.97
CA LEU A 51 0.64 2.08 1.51
C LEU A 51 0.43 0.67 0.94
N ALA A 52 1.10 -0.33 1.51
CA ALA A 52 1.00 -1.72 1.06
C ALA A 52 -0.43 -2.26 1.24
N ASP A 53 -1.06 -1.95 2.35
CA ASP A 53 -2.46 -2.32 2.61
C ASP A 53 -3.39 -1.71 1.56
N TYR A 54 -3.26 -0.41 1.32
CA TYR A 54 -4.06 0.28 0.32
C TYR A 54 -3.89 -0.32 -1.08
N ALA A 55 -2.64 -0.58 -1.48
CA ALA A 55 -2.36 -1.22 -2.76
C ALA A 55 -3.01 -2.61 -2.85
N ALA A 56 -2.95 -3.40 -1.77
CA ALA A 56 -3.58 -4.72 -1.72
C ALA A 56 -5.10 -4.63 -1.85
N MET A 57 -5.73 -3.68 -1.16
CA MET A 57 -7.17 -3.48 -1.24
C MET A 57 -7.60 -3.10 -2.66
N LEU A 58 -6.83 -2.23 -3.31
CA LEU A 58 -7.10 -1.84 -4.70
C LEU A 58 -6.89 -2.99 -5.68
N ALA A 59 -5.92 -3.86 -5.43
CA ALA A 59 -5.70 -5.04 -6.28
C ALA A 59 -6.90 -6.00 -6.25
N VAL A 60 -7.51 -6.18 -5.09
CA VAL A 60 -8.75 -6.95 -4.93
C VAL A 60 -9.93 -6.19 -5.52
N ASN A 61 -10.01 -4.92 -5.24
CA ASN A 61 -10.99 -3.96 -5.78
C ASN A 61 -12.45 -4.39 -5.59
N ASP A 62 -12.74 -5.01 -4.47
CA ASP A 62 -14.11 -5.34 -4.06
C ASP A 62 -14.61 -4.26 -3.10
N PRO A 63 -15.84 -3.74 -3.28
CA PRO A 63 -16.36 -2.70 -2.39
C PRO A 63 -16.39 -3.06 -0.91
N ASN A 64 -16.40 -4.35 -0.59
CA ASN A 64 -16.47 -4.84 0.78
C ASN A 64 -15.14 -5.41 1.29
N VAL A 65 -14.04 -5.22 0.57
CA VAL A 65 -12.76 -5.76 0.98
C VAL A 65 -12.27 -5.12 2.27
N VAL A 66 -11.78 -5.96 3.17
CA VAL A 66 -11.10 -5.53 4.40
C VAL A 66 -9.87 -6.39 4.63
N LEU A 67 -8.90 -5.82 5.32
CA LEU A 67 -7.71 -6.57 5.71
C LEU A 67 -8.06 -7.55 6.84
N GLY A 68 -7.79 -8.83 6.62
CA GLY A 68 -8.04 -9.86 7.63
C GLY A 68 -6.78 -10.31 8.36
N ALA A 69 -5.66 -10.40 7.65
CA ALA A 69 -4.37 -10.80 8.20
C ALA A 69 -3.25 -10.28 7.31
N ALA A 70 -2.06 -10.10 7.89
CA ALA A 70 -0.90 -9.68 7.14
C ALA A 70 0.37 -10.28 7.74
N ALA A 71 1.34 -10.60 6.87
CA ALA A 71 2.69 -10.92 7.26
C ALA A 71 3.61 -9.96 6.51
N THR A 72 4.48 -9.26 7.23
CA THR A 72 5.26 -8.15 6.68
C THR A 72 6.72 -8.26 7.07
N ARG A 73 7.61 -7.90 6.14
CA ARG A 73 9.03 -7.73 6.41
C ARG A 73 9.45 -6.34 5.95
N PHE A 74 10.15 -5.63 6.82
CA PHE A 74 10.76 -4.34 6.50
C PHE A 74 12.25 -4.58 6.29
N LEU A 75 12.67 -4.67 5.03
CA LEU A 75 14.04 -5.06 4.66
C LEU A 75 15.01 -3.88 4.63
N LYS A 76 14.51 -2.69 4.35
CA LYS A 76 15.31 -1.47 4.26
C LYS A 76 14.55 -0.30 4.83
N PRO A 77 15.23 0.67 5.48
CA PRO A 77 14.58 1.86 5.97
C PRO A 77 14.12 2.77 4.82
N VAL A 78 13.01 3.46 5.05
CA VAL A 78 12.53 4.54 4.19
C VAL A 78 12.82 5.85 4.90
N ARG A 79 13.32 6.84 4.16
CA ARG A 79 13.74 8.10 4.72
C ARG A 79 12.94 9.26 4.13
N ARG A 80 12.96 10.38 4.84
CA ARG A 80 12.36 11.63 4.40
C ARG A 80 12.71 11.91 2.94
N GLY A 81 11.70 12.24 2.16
CA GLY A 81 11.88 12.59 0.74
C GLY A 81 11.86 11.42 -0.22
N ASP A 82 11.89 10.18 0.29
CA ASP A 82 11.79 9.01 -0.57
C ASP A 82 10.37 8.89 -1.15
N ARG A 83 10.31 8.45 -2.40
CA ARG A 83 9.06 7.98 -3.00
C ARG A 83 9.04 6.46 -2.93
N VAL A 84 7.99 5.92 -2.36
CA VAL A 84 7.80 4.47 -2.26
C VAL A 84 6.70 4.05 -3.22
N ILE A 85 6.98 3.03 -4.03
CA ILE A 85 5.99 2.48 -4.96
C ILE A 85 5.68 1.06 -4.51
N ALA A 86 4.41 0.82 -4.19
CA ALA A 86 3.90 -0.50 -3.85
C ALA A 86 3.21 -1.11 -5.06
N THR A 87 3.60 -2.33 -5.39
CA THR A 87 2.94 -3.13 -6.43
C THR A 87 2.29 -4.34 -5.76
N ALA A 88 0.98 -4.47 -5.93
CA ALA A 88 0.17 -5.53 -5.33
C ALA A 88 -0.41 -6.42 -6.42
N GLU A 89 -0.38 -7.73 -6.18
CA GLU A 89 -0.98 -8.73 -7.07
C GLU A 89 -1.77 -9.74 -6.27
N VAL A 90 -2.99 -10.02 -6.70
CA VAL A 90 -3.77 -11.13 -6.16
C VAL A 90 -3.15 -12.42 -6.67
N VAL A 91 -2.69 -13.27 -5.73
CA VAL A 91 -1.99 -14.52 -6.06
C VAL A 91 -2.80 -15.76 -5.68
N GLY A 92 -3.90 -15.60 -4.94
CA GLY A 92 -4.73 -16.72 -4.57
C GLY A 92 -6.14 -16.28 -4.19
N ALA A 93 -7.08 -17.20 -4.34
CA ALA A 93 -8.47 -16.98 -3.96
C ALA A 93 -9.05 -18.28 -3.40
N LYS A 94 -9.73 -18.17 -2.26
CA LYS A 94 -10.44 -19.30 -1.65
C LYS A 94 -11.73 -18.79 -1.02
N GLY A 95 -12.85 -19.09 -1.66
CA GLY A 95 -14.13 -18.52 -1.29
C GLY A 95 -14.08 -16.99 -1.40
N LYS A 96 -14.39 -16.28 -0.32
CA LYS A 96 -14.32 -14.82 -0.27
C LYS A 96 -12.93 -14.31 0.08
N LYS A 97 -12.01 -15.18 0.47
CA LYS A 97 -10.65 -14.79 0.84
C LYS A 97 -9.80 -14.56 -0.40
N ARG A 98 -8.98 -13.53 -0.34
CA ARG A 98 -7.97 -13.23 -1.37
C ARG A 98 -6.62 -13.13 -0.70
N GLU A 99 -5.63 -13.76 -1.31
CA GLU A 99 -4.24 -13.61 -0.93
C GLU A 99 -3.57 -12.66 -1.89
N VAL A 100 -2.90 -11.64 -1.35
CA VAL A 100 -2.26 -10.58 -2.14
C VAL A 100 -0.80 -10.49 -1.72
N GLN A 101 0.09 -10.48 -2.71
CA GLN A 101 1.50 -10.16 -2.49
C GLN A 101 1.75 -8.70 -2.82
N VAL A 102 2.50 -8.02 -1.96
CA VAL A 102 2.87 -6.62 -2.16
C VAL A 102 4.37 -6.46 -2.00
N ALA A 103 5.00 -5.79 -2.95
CA ALA A 103 6.37 -5.33 -2.85
C ALA A 103 6.37 -3.80 -2.87
N ALA A 104 7.03 -3.19 -1.90
CA ALA A 104 7.17 -1.74 -1.80
C ALA A 104 8.65 -1.37 -1.94
N LEU A 105 8.97 -0.53 -2.91
CA LEU A 105 10.33 -0.15 -3.28
C LEU A 105 10.47 1.37 -3.37
N VAL A 106 11.63 1.83 -2.94
CA VAL A 106 12.03 3.25 -3.11
C VAL A 106 12.56 3.49 -4.51
#